data_aa785a7fd8a1238526a7c10739d567cf
#
_entry.id   aa785a7fd8a1238526a7c10739d567cf
#
_cell.length_a   1.000
_cell.length_b   1.000
_cell.length_c   1.000
_cell.angle_alpha   90.00
_cell.angle_beta   90.00
_cell.angle_gamma   90.00
#
_symmetry.space_group_name_H-M   'P 1'
#
loop_
_entity.id
_entity.type
_entity.pdbx_description
1 polymer ?
#
loop_
_entity_poly.entity_id
_entity_poly.type
_entity_poly.pdbx_seq_one_letter_code
_entity_poly.pdbx_strand_id
1 'polypeptide(L)' 'MAFGERLQEVRRRAGLTQEQFAAELNVSRQAVSKWESCRGYPEIEKILYICNR' A
#
# COMPACT_ATOMS: atom_id res chain seq x y z
N MET A 1 -11.00 10.19 4.18
CA MET A 1 -9.62 9.73 4.32
C MET A 1 -9.02 9.48 2.94
N ALA A 2 -7.82 9.99 2.68
CA ALA A 2 -7.17 9.80 1.39
C ALA A 2 -6.68 8.35 1.26
N PHE A 3 -6.57 7.87 0.03
CA PHE A 3 -6.10 6.50 -0.23
C PHE A 3 -4.73 6.23 0.41
N GLY A 4 -3.81 7.17 0.29
CA GLY A 4 -2.48 6.99 0.87
C GLY A 4 -2.49 6.82 2.38
N GLU A 5 -3.34 7.57 3.06
CA GLU A 5 -3.49 7.44 4.51
C GLU A 5 -4.10 6.09 4.88
N ARG A 6 -5.07 5.64 4.11
CA ARG A 6 -5.71 4.34 4.33
C ARG A 6 -4.70 3.21 4.11
N LEU A 7 -3.91 3.32 3.06
CA LEU A 7 -2.89 2.33 2.75
C LEU A 7 -1.88 2.23 3.89
N GLN A 8 -1.42 3.36 4.39
CA GLN A 8 -0.47 3.40 5.50
C GLN A 8 -1.08 2.76 6.75
N GLU A 9 -2.34 3.03 7.03
CA GLU A 9 -3.03 2.44 8.17
C GLU A 9 -3.11 0.93 8.06
N VAL A 10 -3.48 0.42 6.89
CA VAL A 10 -3.55 -1.02 6.65
C VAL A 10 -2.19 -1.66 6.88
N ARG A 11 -1.14 -1.05 6.36
CA ARG A 11 0.22 -1.55 6.53
C ARG A 11 0.62 -1.59 8.00
N ARG A 12 0.34 -0.52 8.73
CA ARG A 12 0.71 -0.44 10.15
C ARG A 12 -0.04 -1.46 10.98
N ARG A 13 -1.32 -1.68 10.69
CA ARG A 13 -2.13 -2.67 11.39
C ARG A 13 -1.63 -4.08 11.15
N ALA A 14 -1.07 -4.33 9.98
CA ALA A 14 -0.47 -5.63 9.65
C ALA A 14 0.92 -5.79 10.25
N GLY A 15 1.50 -4.74 10.81
CA GLY A 15 2.82 -4.79 11.41
C GLY A 15 3.93 -4.87 10.37
N LEU A 16 3.72 -4.33 9.18
CA LEU A 16 4.66 -4.44 8.08
C LEU A 16 5.40 -3.12 7.84
N THR A 17 6.66 -3.23 7.41
CA THR A 17 7.39 -2.09 6.86
C THR A 17 6.92 -1.85 5.43
N GLN A 18 7.28 -0.69 4.85
CA GLN A 18 6.98 -0.44 3.43
C GLN A 18 7.59 -1.52 2.54
N GLU A 19 8.82 -1.93 2.84
CA GLU A 19 9.51 -2.94 2.06
C GLU A 19 8.78 -4.29 2.14
N GLN A 20 8.37 -4.69 3.34
CA GLN A 20 7.64 -5.93 3.54
C GLN A 20 6.29 -5.91 2.82
N PHE A 21 5.60 -4.78 2.91
CA PHE A 21 4.31 -4.62 2.26
C PHE A 21 4.46 -4.66 0.73
N ALA A 22 5.51 -4.02 0.22
CA ALA A 22 5.81 -4.04 -1.21
C ALA A 22 6.07 -5.46 -1.70
N ALA A 23 6.83 -6.24 -0.94
CA ALA A 23 7.10 -7.63 -1.30
C ALA A 23 5.80 -8.44 -1.33
N GLU A 24 4.92 -8.21 -0.38
CA GLU A 24 3.64 -8.89 -0.32
C GLU A 24 2.74 -8.54 -1.51
N LEU A 25 2.79 -7.28 -1.95
CA LEU A 25 2.03 -6.82 -3.11
C LEU A 25 2.74 -7.07 -4.44
N ASN A 26 3.97 -7.60 -4.39
CA ASN A 26 4.79 -7.85 -5.57
C ASN A 26 5.08 -6.57 -6.36
N VAL A 27 5.42 -5.52 -5.64
CA VAL A 27 5.80 -4.23 -6.23
C VAL A 27 7.05 -3.71 -5.54
N SER A 28 7.61 -2.60 -6.03
CA SER A 28 8.78 -2.00 -5.40
C SER A 28 8.40 -1.21 -4.15
N ARG A 29 9.35 -1.06 -3.23
CA ARG A 29 9.14 -0.20 -2.06
C ARG A 29 8.83 1.23 -2.47
N GLN A 30 9.46 1.70 -3.55
CA GLN A 30 9.22 3.05 -4.07
C GLN A 30 7.76 3.23 -4.49
N ALA A 31 7.15 2.18 -5.06
CA ALA A 31 5.75 2.24 -5.43
C ALA A 31 4.87 2.43 -4.19
N VAL A 32 5.13 1.67 -3.13
CA VAL A 32 4.37 1.79 -1.88
C VAL A 32 4.55 3.19 -1.29
N SER A 33 5.76 3.69 -1.26
CA SER A 33 6.06 5.03 -0.75
C SER A 33 5.29 6.08 -1.54
N LYS A 34 5.26 5.96 -2.87
CA LYS A 34 4.54 6.88 -3.74
C LYS A 34 3.04 6.86 -3.44
N TRP A 35 2.47 5.67 -3.28
CA TRP A 35 1.04 5.53 -3.00
C TRP A 35 0.69 6.11 -1.62
N GLU A 36 1.52 5.88 -0.62
CA GLU A 36 1.29 6.41 0.72
C GLU A 36 1.42 7.93 0.78
N SER A 37 2.14 8.51 -0.17
CA SER A 37 2.26 9.96 -0.33
C SER A 37 1.16 10.56 -1.19
N CYS A 38 0.20 9.75 -1.63
CA CYS A 38 -0.89 10.18 -2.50
C CYS A 38 -0.42 10.69 -3.87
N ARG A 39 0.73 10.20 -4.33
CA ARG A 39 1.29 10.59 -5.64
C ARG A 39 0.89 9.63 -6.75
N GLY A 40 0.20 8.57 -6.43
CA GLY A 40 -0.23 7.60 -7.42
C GLY A 40 -1.10 6.53 -6.78
N TYR A 41 -1.57 5.62 -7.60
CA TYR A 41 -2.48 4.56 -7.16
C TYR A 41 -2.05 3.24 -7.79
N PRO A 42 -2.21 2.12 -7.09
CA PRO A 42 -1.94 0.81 -7.67
C PRO A 42 -3.02 0.43 -8.67
N GLU A 43 -2.78 -0.65 -9.41
CA GLU A 43 -3.79 -1.23 -10.30
C GLU A 43 -5.01 -1.67 -9.49
N ILE A 44 -6.15 -1.74 -10.15
CA ILE A 44 -7.41 -2.04 -9.47
C ILE A 44 -7.36 -3.37 -8.72
N GLU A 45 -6.70 -4.38 -9.27
CA GLU A 45 -6.56 -5.68 -8.61
C GLU A 45 -5.82 -5.55 -7.27
N LYS A 46 -4.78 -4.74 -7.24
CA LYS A 46 -4.02 -4.50 -6.02
C LYS A 46 -4.81 -3.66 -5.03
N ILE A 47 -5.63 -2.74 -5.51
CA ILE A 47 -6.52 -1.96 -4.65
C ILE A 47 -7.50 -2.90 -3.93
N LEU A 48 -8.07 -3.84 -4.67
CA LEU A 48 -9.00 -4.83 -4.10
C LEU A 48 -8.30 -5.73 -3.08
N TYR A 49 -7.09 -6.16 -3.38
CA TYR A 49 -6.28 -6.94 -2.45
C TYR A 49 -6.07 -6.18 -1.14
N ILE A 50 -5.71 -4.92 -1.22
CA ILE A 50 -5.46 -4.08 -0.06
C ILE A 50 -6.75 -3.91 0.76
N CYS A 51 -7.88 -3.68 0.09
CA CYS A 51 -9.16 -3.49 0.77
C CYS A 51 -9.63 -4.76 1.48
N ASN A 52 -9.27 -5.92 0.97
CA ASN A 52 -9.67 -7.21 1.54
C ASN A 52 -8.68 -7.73 2.59
N ARG A 53 -7.59 -7.03 2.77
CA ARG A 53 -6.60 -7.42 3.77
C ARG A 53 -7.09 -7.06 5.15
#